data_ed7b7348a84dabd4f56de288442de122
#
_entry.id   ed7b7348a84dabd4f56de288442de122
#
_cell.length_a   1.000
_cell.length_b   1.000
_cell.length_c   1.000
_cell.angle_alpha   90.00
_cell.angle_beta   90.00
_cell.angle_gamma   90.00
#
_symmetry.space_group_name_H-M   'P 1'
#
loop_
_entity.id
_entity.type
_entity.pdbx_description
1 polymer ?
#
loop_
_entity_poly.entity_id
_entity_poly.type
_entity_poly.pdbx_seq_one_letter_code
_entity_poly.pdbx_strand_id
1 'polypeptide(L)'
;MAAIPEPKETTVAAIYAAIARAEREERRAHLGASQLGKECRRALWHSFRWVDDPETDGRTLRLFRRGKLEEAQLTADLRATGVEVHTHDEHGRQFSFSDVGGHVGGSMDGAAHGFIEAPKAWHVVEYKTHGAKSFATLQKKGVAEAKPEHWAQMQLYMHWSGMERAAYLAVCKDTDELYFERLHYDRPEAEKLLAKARAIVEAPEPLERLSEDTTYYQCRFCNARRVCHEKRLPEPSCRTCVHSTPEMDGAGRWSCAYHMKDLSAFEQGAGCDDHVYIPALVPLEFKGGDADGNWAEYHLPDGTQVHNGTPKHGSYSSAELYAAQDSGFKALTLEFVQYLRAQMGGTLEASSAEDPDDWESLKASLPLPGERAA
;
A
#
# COMPACT_ATOMS: atom_id res chain seq x y z
N MET A 1 42.36 -26.05 -16.63
CA MET A 1 41.02 -25.80 -17.14
C MET A 1 40.59 -24.43 -16.60
N ALA A 2 40.26 -23.49 -17.46
CA ALA A 2 39.70 -22.19 -17.02
C ALA A 2 38.29 -22.46 -16.41
N ALA A 3 38.02 -21.88 -15.23
CA ALA A 3 36.69 -21.97 -14.63
C ALA A 3 35.69 -21.28 -15.58
N ILE A 4 34.59 -21.95 -15.86
CA ILE A 4 33.48 -21.35 -16.62
C ILE A 4 32.91 -20.29 -15.71
N PRO A 5 32.82 -19.00 -16.14
CA PRO A 5 32.22 -17.97 -15.31
C PRO A 5 30.77 -18.33 -15.00
N GLU A 6 30.39 -18.22 -13.73
CA GLU A 6 28.99 -18.42 -13.34
C GLU A 6 28.10 -17.42 -14.06
N PRO A 7 26.95 -17.86 -14.60
CA PRO A 7 26.03 -16.96 -15.30
C PRO A 7 25.52 -15.89 -14.30
N LYS A 8 25.47 -14.63 -14.71
CA LYS A 8 24.93 -13.51 -13.92
C LYS A 8 23.44 -13.69 -13.58
N GLU A 9 22.70 -14.42 -14.41
CA GLU A 9 21.29 -14.75 -14.18
C GLU A 9 21.14 -16.25 -13.91
N THR A 10 20.36 -16.58 -12.87
CA THR A 10 20.04 -17.96 -12.52
C THR A 10 18.62 -18.31 -12.97
N THR A 11 18.34 -19.59 -13.23
CA THR A 11 16.98 -20.09 -13.53
C THR A 11 15.98 -19.67 -12.43
N VAL A 12 16.39 -19.70 -11.16
CA VAL A 12 15.51 -19.29 -10.03
C VAL A 12 15.17 -17.79 -10.11
N ALA A 13 16.17 -16.94 -10.38
CA ALA A 13 15.93 -15.50 -10.56
C ALA A 13 14.99 -15.23 -11.75
N ALA A 14 15.20 -15.93 -12.88
CA ALA A 14 14.33 -15.83 -14.06
C ALA A 14 12.90 -16.27 -13.75
N ILE A 15 12.68 -17.34 -12.96
CA ILE A 15 11.35 -17.76 -12.52
C ILE A 15 10.67 -16.67 -11.69
N TYR A 16 11.37 -16.10 -10.69
CA TYR A 16 10.78 -15.03 -9.86
C TYR A 16 10.46 -13.76 -10.65
N ALA A 17 11.35 -13.36 -11.56
CA ALA A 17 11.11 -12.25 -12.46
C ALA A 17 9.90 -12.50 -13.38
N ALA A 18 9.74 -13.72 -13.90
CA ALA A 18 8.58 -14.08 -14.71
C ALA A 18 7.26 -14.01 -13.90
N ILE A 19 7.27 -14.48 -12.65
CA ILE A 19 6.11 -14.41 -11.75
C ILE A 19 5.78 -12.95 -11.44
N ALA A 20 6.76 -12.11 -11.10
CA ALA A 20 6.57 -10.70 -10.80
C ALA A 20 5.94 -9.94 -11.99
N ARG A 21 6.34 -10.27 -13.23
CA ARG A 21 5.73 -9.69 -14.44
C ARG A 21 4.31 -10.17 -14.69
N ALA A 22 4.02 -11.44 -14.43
CA ALA A 22 2.73 -12.07 -14.74
C ALA A 22 1.64 -11.77 -13.68
N GLU A 23 2.04 -11.57 -12.45
CA GLU A 23 1.14 -11.45 -11.29
C GLU A 23 1.28 -10.09 -10.59
N ARG A 24 1.54 -9.03 -11.36
CA ARG A 24 1.57 -7.68 -10.79
C ARG A 24 0.21 -7.39 -10.16
N GLU A 25 0.19 -7.23 -8.84
CA GLU A 25 -1.03 -6.90 -8.11
C GLU A 25 -1.46 -5.47 -8.44
N GLU A 26 -2.74 -5.28 -8.73
CA GLU A 26 -3.33 -3.94 -8.78
C GLU A 26 -3.36 -3.32 -7.38
N ARG A 27 -3.13 -2.01 -7.32
CA ARG A 27 -3.25 -1.26 -6.06
C ARG A 27 -4.67 -1.40 -5.52
N ARG A 28 -4.79 -1.85 -4.28
CA ARG A 28 -6.10 -2.03 -3.65
C ARG A 28 -6.78 -0.66 -3.46
N ALA A 29 -8.00 -0.53 -3.97
CA ALA A 29 -8.75 0.73 -3.93
C ALA A 29 -9.22 1.13 -2.53
N HIS A 30 -9.36 0.16 -1.61
CA HIS A 30 -9.90 0.32 -0.27
C HIS A 30 -8.99 -0.30 0.81
N LEU A 31 -9.17 0.07 2.06
CA LEU A 31 -8.58 -0.63 3.20
C LEU A 31 -9.18 -2.02 3.34
N GLY A 32 -8.36 -3.05 3.28
CA GLY A 32 -8.82 -4.43 3.45
C GLY A 32 -9.08 -4.80 4.91
N ALA A 33 -10.13 -5.57 5.16
CA ALA A 33 -10.42 -6.14 6.47
C ALA A 33 -9.20 -6.83 7.10
N SER A 34 -8.40 -7.54 6.29
CA SER A 34 -7.16 -8.20 6.70
C SER A 34 -6.05 -7.27 7.19
N GLN A 35 -6.16 -5.96 6.94
CA GLN A 35 -5.17 -4.97 7.38
C GLN A 35 -5.59 -4.26 8.66
N LEU A 36 -6.90 -4.15 8.95
CA LEU A 36 -7.42 -3.34 10.04
C LEU A 36 -7.02 -3.82 11.44
N GLY A 37 -6.60 -5.07 11.58
CA GLY A 37 -5.98 -5.57 12.81
C GLY A 37 -4.58 -5.01 13.11
N LYS A 38 -3.89 -4.38 12.14
CA LYS A 38 -2.58 -3.76 12.37
C LYS A 38 -2.67 -2.64 13.40
N GLU A 39 -1.71 -2.57 14.30
CA GLU A 39 -1.66 -1.58 15.38
C GLU A 39 -1.40 -0.17 14.84
N CYS A 40 -0.46 -0.03 13.88
CA CYS A 40 -0.03 1.26 13.35
C CYS A 40 -1.09 1.88 12.42
N ARG A 41 -1.81 2.90 12.94
CA ARG A 41 -2.82 3.65 12.16
C ARG A 41 -2.20 4.46 11.02
N ARG A 42 -0.98 4.98 11.21
CA ARG A 42 -0.21 5.70 10.17
C ARG A 42 0.13 4.78 8.99
N ALA A 43 0.55 3.55 9.26
CA ALA A 43 0.82 2.58 8.19
C ALA A 43 -0.44 2.24 7.36
N LEU A 44 -1.60 2.16 8.02
CA LEU A 44 -2.88 1.98 7.33
C LEU A 44 -3.26 3.20 6.49
N TRP A 45 -3.04 4.42 6.99
CA TRP A 45 -3.25 5.64 6.23
C TRP A 45 -2.33 5.71 5.00
N HIS A 46 -1.05 5.38 5.16
CA HIS A 46 -0.10 5.32 4.03
C HIS A 46 -0.56 4.30 2.98
N SER A 47 -1.01 3.12 3.40
CA SER A 47 -1.55 2.10 2.49
C SER A 47 -2.81 2.60 1.77
N PHE A 48 -3.72 3.27 2.47
CA PHE A 48 -4.94 3.84 1.90
C PHE A 48 -4.66 4.96 0.89
N ARG A 49 -3.66 5.79 1.15
CA ARG A 49 -3.24 6.92 0.30
C ARG A 49 -2.21 6.51 -0.76
N TRP A 50 -1.88 5.22 -0.89
CA TRP A 50 -0.89 4.71 -1.84
C TRP A 50 0.47 5.42 -1.75
N VAL A 51 0.85 5.80 -0.53
CA VAL A 51 2.08 6.55 -0.25
C VAL A 51 3.33 5.74 -0.58
N ASP A 52 3.29 4.44 -0.37
CA ASP A 52 4.34 3.51 -0.76
C ASP A 52 3.71 2.34 -1.51
N ASP A 53 4.30 1.98 -2.63
CA ASP A 53 3.88 0.85 -3.44
C ASP A 53 5.09 -0.08 -3.59
N PRO A 54 5.36 -0.87 -2.55
CA PRO A 54 6.46 -1.82 -2.62
C PRO A 54 6.16 -2.84 -3.72
N GLU A 55 7.06 -2.97 -4.67
CA GLU A 55 7.00 -4.06 -5.63
C GLU A 55 7.04 -5.39 -4.86
N THR A 56 5.99 -6.19 -5.01
CA THR A 56 5.95 -7.52 -4.43
C THR A 56 6.87 -8.43 -5.24
N ASP A 57 7.91 -8.95 -4.62
CA ASP A 57 8.84 -9.86 -5.28
C ASP A 57 8.19 -11.18 -5.72
N GLY A 58 8.71 -11.79 -6.77
CA GLY A 58 8.15 -13.01 -7.35
C GLY A 58 8.13 -14.21 -6.39
N ARG A 59 8.99 -14.25 -5.37
CA ARG A 59 8.95 -15.27 -4.32
C ARG A 59 7.72 -15.06 -3.41
N THR A 60 7.42 -13.85 -3.04
CA THR A 60 6.26 -13.48 -2.22
C THR A 60 4.96 -13.75 -2.99
N LEU A 61 4.89 -13.36 -4.27
CA LEU A 61 3.73 -13.68 -5.13
C LEU A 61 3.50 -15.18 -5.25
N ARG A 62 4.58 -15.96 -5.39
CA ARG A 62 4.48 -17.42 -5.39
C ARG A 62 3.96 -17.98 -4.06
N LEU A 63 4.28 -17.33 -2.93
CA LEU A 63 3.73 -17.70 -1.63
C LEU A 63 2.22 -17.43 -1.57
N PHE A 64 1.75 -16.29 -2.10
CA PHE A 64 0.32 -15.99 -2.18
C PHE A 64 -0.43 -16.98 -3.07
N ARG A 65 0.14 -17.35 -4.23
CA ARG A 65 -0.41 -18.40 -5.10
C ARG A 65 -0.60 -19.72 -4.36
N ARG A 66 0.40 -20.12 -3.55
CA ARG A 66 0.28 -21.33 -2.72
C ARG A 66 -0.89 -21.22 -1.74
N GLY A 67 -1.08 -20.07 -1.10
CA GLY A 67 -2.24 -19.83 -0.22
C GLY A 67 -3.57 -20.10 -0.93
N LYS A 68 -3.76 -19.55 -2.14
CA LYS A 68 -4.98 -19.76 -2.94
C LYS A 68 -5.22 -21.24 -3.32
N LEU A 69 -4.16 -22.01 -3.56
CA LEU A 69 -4.28 -23.45 -3.82
C LEU A 69 -4.72 -24.21 -2.57
N GLU A 70 -4.20 -23.84 -1.41
CA GLU A 70 -4.57 -24.45 -0.12
C GLU A 70 -6.03 -24.15 0.26
N GLU A 71 -6.56 -22.95 -0.02
CA GLU A 71 -7.97 -22.60 0.19
C GLU A 71 -8.91 -23.58 -0.53
N ALA A 72 -8.62 -23.90 -1.79
CA ALA A 72 -9.40 -24.86 -2.57
C ALA A 72 -9.32 -26.27 -1.99
N GLN A 73 -8.14 -26.71 -1.54
CA GLN A 73 -7.92 -28.01 -0.94
C GLN A 73 -8.64 -28.13 0.41
N LEU A 74 -8.48 -27.16 1.31
CA LEU A 74 -9.16 -27.15 2.61
C LEU A 74 -10.69 -27.10 2.46
N THR A 75 -11.20 -26.39 1.45
CA THR A 75 -12.64 -26.41 1.11
C THR A 75 -13.11 -27.82 0.72
N ALA A 76 -12.34 -28.53 -0.10
CA ALA A 76 -12.65 -29.89 -0.52
C ALA A 76 -12.61 -30.87 0.69
N ASP A 77 -11.61 -30.74 1.56
CA ASP A 77 -11.46 -31.54 2.76
C ASP A 77 -12.64 -31.33 3.73
N LEU A 78 -13.07 -30.09 3.97
CA LEU A 78 -14.26 -29.79 4.77
C LEU A 78 -15.52 -30.43 4.17
N ARG A 79 -15.74 -30.29 2.86
CA ARG A 79 -16.90 -30.89 2.18
C ARG A 79 -16.90 -32.41 2.28
N ALA A 80 -15.72 -33.04 2.26
CA ALA A 80 -15.60 -34.50 2.43
C ALA A 80 -16.07 -34.99 3.82
N THR A 81 -16.08 -34.12 4.83
CA THR A 81 -16.62 -34.44 6.17
C THR A 81 -18.15 -34.31 6.26
N GLY A 82 -18.80 -33.85 5.20
CA GLY A 82 -20.25 -33.56 5.19
C GLY A 82 -20.60 -32.11 5.60
N VAL A 83 -19.60 -31.25 5.85
CA VAL A 83 -19.84 -29.82 6.08
C VAL A 83 -20.25 -29.15 4.77
N GLU A 84 -21.35 -28.42 4.80
CA GLU A 84 -21.83 -27.60 3.71
C GLU A 84 -20.98 -26.32 3.64
N VAL A 85 -20.28 -26.09 2.51
CA VAL A 85 -19.40 -24.92 2.33
C VAL A 85 -19.77 -24.17 1.06
N HIS A 86 -20.13 -22.91 1.20
CA HIS A 86 -20.39 -21.97 0.11
C HIS A 86 -19.22 -20.98 0.03
N THR A 87 -18.54 -20.94 -1.10
CA THR A 87 -17.44 -19.99 -1.37
C THR A 87 -17.90 -18.80 -2.22
N HIS A 88 -19.07 -18.91 -2.85
CA HIS A 88 -19.66 -17.91 -3.73
C HIS A 88 -21.17 -17.78 -3.46
N ASP A 89 -21.73 -16.64 -3.83
CA ASP A 89 -23.17 -16.39 -3.80
C ASP A 89 -23.90 -17.17 -4.93
N GLU A 90 -25.21 -17.04 -4.98
CA GLU A 90 -26.07 -17.68 -6.00
C GLU A 90 -25.77 -17.21 -7.44
N HIS A 91 -25.05 -16.09 -7.60
CA HIS A 91 -24.62 -15.56 -8.89
C HIS A 91 -23.16 -15.93 -9.24
N GLY A 92 -22.52 -16.79 -8.45
CA GLY A 92 -21.13 -17.22 -8.64
C GLY A 92 -20.09 -16.15 -8.30
N ARG A 93 -20.45 -15.12 -7.52
CA ARG A 93 -19.53 -14.09 -7.06
C ARG A 93 -19.06 -14.41 -5.65
N GLN A 94 -17.78 -14.16 -5.36
CA GLN A 94 -17.24 -14.27 -4.01
C GLN A 94 -17.99 -13.32 -3.06
N PHE A 95 -18.29 -13.77 -1.85
CA PHE A 95 -18.90 -12.94 -0.81
C PHE A 95 -17.98 -11.75 -0.48
N SER A 96 -18.44 -10.55 -0.76
CA SER A 96 -17.68 -9.32 -0.56
C SER A 96 -18.50 -8.29 0.21
N PHE A 97 -17.81 -7.49 1.00
CA PHE A 97 -18.40 -6.48 1.87
C PHE A 97 -17.73 -5.14 1.64
N SER A 98 -18.51 -4.07 1.84
CA SER A 98 -18.06 -2.69 1.73
C SER A 98 -18.67 -1.86 2.85
N ASP A 99 -17.88 -0.97 3.46
CA ASP A 99 -18.26 -0.10 4.57
C ASP A 99 -17.48 1.22 4.52
N VAL A 100 -17.71 2.10 5.48
CA VAL A 100 -17.03 3.40 5.64
C VAL A 100 -16.97 4.15 4.29
N GLY A 101 -18.16 4.44 3.74
CA GLY A 101 -18.28 5.17 2.47
C GLY A 101 -17.80 4.40 1.24
N GLY A 102 -17.59 3.11 1.32
CA GLY A 102 -17.01 2.29 0.24
C GLY A 102 -15.49 2.17 0.29
N HIS A 103 -14.85 2.78 1.30
CA HIS A 103 -13.38 2.83 1.44
C HIS A 103 -12.80 1.72 2.32
N VAL A 104 -13.64 0.87 2.88
CA VAL A 104 -13.25 -0.31 3.67
C VAL A 104 -14.00 -1.51 3.14
N GLY A 105 -13.34 -2.67 3.09
CA GLY A 105 -14.04 -3.86 2.63
C GLY A 105 -13.16 -5.10 2.66
N GLY A 106 -13.71 -6.18 2.14
CA GLY A 106 -13.01 -7.45 1.99
C GLY A 106 -13.93 -8.53 1.48
N SER A 107 -13.32 -9.64 1.09
CA SER A 107 -14.03 -10.84 0.66
C SER A 107 -13.71 -11.97 1.63
N MET A 108 -14.72 -12.66 2.13
CA MET A 108 -14.54 -13.85 2.96
C MET A 108 -14.30 -15.09 2.10
N ASP A 109 -13.58 -16.05 2.63
CA ASP A 109 -13.25 -17.29 1.91
C ASP A 109 -14.50 -18.19 1.74
N GLY A 110 -15.47 -18.08 2.66
CA GLY A 110 -16.73 -18.77 2.54
C GLY A 110 -17.64 -18.67 3.76
N ALA A 111 -18.82 -19.27 3.63
CA ALA A 111 -19.75 -19.53 4.71
C ALA A 111 -19.97 -21.05 4.81
N ALA A 112 -19.98 -21.61 6.03
CA ALA A 112 -20.16 -23.03 6.22
C ALA A 112 -21.11 -23.38 7.36
N HIS A 113 -21.76 -24.55 7.23
CA HIS A 113 -22.74 -25.10 8.16
C HIS A 113 -22.51 -26.60 8.33
N GLY A 114 -22.82 -27.12 9.51
CA GLY A 114 -22.70 -28.55 9.76
C GLY A 114 -21.39 -29.01 10.41
N PHE A 115 -20.60 -28.09 10.98
CA PHE A 115 -19.42 -28.49 11.78
C PHE A 115 -19.82 -29.40 12.96
N ILE A 116 -19.00 -30.39 13.26
CA ILE A 116 -19.26 -31.38 14.34
C ILE A 116 -19.48 -30.65 15.68
N GLU A 117 -18.71 -29.60 15.96
CA GLU A 117 -18.75 -28.83 17.21
C GLU A 117 -19.98 -27.89 17.28
N ALA A 118 -20.62 -27.58 16.15
CA ALA A 118 -21.81 -26.73 16.10
C ALA A 118 -22.66 -27.01 14.84
N PRO A 119 -23.33 -28.15 14.76
CA PRO A 119 -23.95 -28.63 13.51
C PRO A 119 -25.14 -27.79 13.03
N LYS A 120 -25.67 -26.90 13.87
CA LYS A 120 -26.82 -26.05 13.52
C LYS A 120 -26.50 -24.59 13.27
N ALA A 121 -25.22 -24.23 13.29
CA ALA A 121 -24.81 -22.85 13.19
C ALA A 121 -24.02 -22.57 11.90
N TRP A 122 -24.33 -21.45 11.26
CA TRP A 122 -23.52 -20.92 10.19
C TRP A 122 -22.26 -20.23 10.73
N HIS A 123 -21.14 -20.36 10.01
CA HIS A 123 -19.86 -19.78 10.34
C HIS A 123 -19.27 -19.07 9.12
N VAL A 124 -18.70 -17.89 9.34
CA VAL A 124 -17.68 -17.35 8.40
C VAL A 124 -16.53 -18.33 8.36
N VAL A 125 -16.01 -18.64 7.19
CA VAL A 125 -14.82 -19.50 7.04
C VAL A 125 -13.64 -18.62 6.64
N GLU A 126 -12.50 -18.88 7.29
CA GLU A 126 -11.23 -18.24 7.00
C GLU A 126 -10.12 -19.30 6.93
N TYR A 127 -9.44 -19.39 5.80
CA TYR A 127 -8.35 -20.31 5.55
C TYR A 127 -7.00 -19.62 5.66
N LYS A 128 -6.03 -20.28 6.29
CA LYS A 128 -4.67 -19.73 6.42
C LYS A 128 -3.60 -20.80 6.29
N THR A 129 -2.45 -20.37 5.76
CA THR A 129 -1.22 -21.20 5.72
C THR A 129 -0.16 -20.62 6.64
N HIS A 130 0.51 -21.48 7.41
CA HIS A 130 1.56 -21.09 8.32
C HIS A 130 2.84 -21.91 8.12
N GLY A 131 4.00 -21.30 8.37
CA GLY A 131 5.22 -22.07 8.61
C GLY A 131 5.26 -22.63 10.03
N ALA A 132 6.06 -23.66 10.29
CA ALA A 132 6.09 -24.44 11.54
C ALA A 132 6.16 -23.58 12.80
N LYS A 133 7.04 -22.56 12.85
CA LYS A 133 7.17 -21.67 14.02
C LYS A 133 5.89 -20.88 14.31
N SER A 134 5.26 -20.35 13.25
CA SER A 134 4.01 -19.59 13.35
C SER A 134 2.84 -20.49 13.75
N PHE A 135 2.81 -21.70 13.21
CA PHE A 135 1.80 -22.71 13.50
C PHE A 135 1.88 -23.19 14.95
N ALA A 136 3.06 -23.51 15.45
CA ALA A 136 3.24 -23.88 16.86
C ALA A 136 2.82 -22.76 17.84
N THR A 137 3.02 -21.48 17.46
CA THR A 137 2.53 -20.36 18.26
C THR A 137 1.01 -20.30 18.25
N LEU A 138 0.39 -20.53 17.09
CA LEU A 138 -1.06 -20.60 16.92
C LEU A 138 -1.69 -21.72 17.77
N GLN A 139 -1.13 -22.92 17.70
CA GLN A 139 -1.59 -24.08 18.53
C GLN A 139 -1.54 -23.78 20.04
N LYS A 140 -0.51 -23.05 20.48
CA LYS A 140 -0.29 -22.75 21.89
C LYS A 140 -1.20 -21.62 22.42
N LYS A 141 -1.47 -20.59 21.59
CA LYS A 141 -2.06 -19.33 22.04
C LYS A 141 -3.46 -19.06 21.49
N GLY A 142 -3.89 -19.82 20.48
CA GLY A 142 -5.14 -19.55 19.75
C GLY A 142 -5.01 -18.33 18.81
N VAL A 143 -6.07 -18.13 18.01
CA VAL A 143 -6.09 -17.10 16.95
C VAL A 143 -6.02 -15.68 17.51
N ALA A 144 -6.80 -15.39 18.54
CA ALA A 144 -6.89 -14.02 19.07
C ALA A 144 -5.54 -13.47 19.54
N GLU A 145 -4.73 -14.30 20.23
CA GLU A 145 -3.42 -13.88 20.75
C GLU A 145 -2.31 -14.06 19.72
N ALA A 146 -2.29 -15.16 18.97
CA ALA A 146 -1.23 -15.46 18.01
C ALA A 146 -1.36 -14.72 16.70
N LYS A 147 -2.58 -14.36 16.30
CA LYS A 147 -2.93 -13.78 15.00
C LYS A 147 -3.98 -12.67 15.12
N PRO A 148 -3.71 -11.59 15.83
CA PRO A 148 -4.71 -10.53 16.07
C PRO A 148 -5.25 -9.91 14.78
N GLU A 149 -4.45 -9.86 13.71
CA GLU A 149 -4.92 -9.36 12.41
C GLU A 149 -5.96 -10.29 11.77
N HIS A 150 -5.77 -11.61 11.86
CA HIS A 150 -6.75 -12.57 11.36
C HIS A 150 -8.03 -12.57 12.22
N TRP A 151 -7.86 -12.46 13.54
CA TRP A 151 -8.99 -12.35 14.46
C TRP A 151 -9.83 -11.10 14.14
N ALA A 152 -9.19 -9.94 13.97
CA ALA A 152 -9.85 -8.70 13.59
C ALA A 152 -10.58 -8.81 12.24
N GLN A 153 -9.97 -9.46 11.25
CA GLN A 153 -10.58 -9.73 9.95
C GLN A 153 -11.88 -10.52 10.10
N MET A 154 -11.88 -11.58 10.89
CA MET A 154 -13.07 -12.39 11.12
C MET A 154 -14.16 -11.67 11.93
N GLN A 155 -13.79 -10.78 12.87
CA GLN A 155 -14.77 -9.94 13.57
C GLN A 155 -15.51 -9.02 12.59
N LEU A 156 -14.82 -8.45 11.61
CA LEU A 156 -15.46 -7.64 10.57
C LEU A 156 -16.35 -8.46 9.64
N TYR A 157 -15.92 -9.65 9.23
CA TYR A 157 -16.74 -10.51 8.38
C TYR A 157 -17.98 -11.00 9.11
N MET A 158 -17.90 -11.35 10.40
CA MET A 158 -19.07 -11.67 11.21
C MET A 158 -20.01 -10.47 11.36
N HIS A 159 -19.45 -9.25 11.54
CA HIS A 159 -20.24 -8.02 11.62
C HIS A 159 -21.05 -7.78 10.34
N TRP A 160 -20.39 -7.85 9.18
CA TRP A 160 -21.02 -7.56 7.90
C TRP A 160 -21.97 -8.65 7.42
N SER A 161 -21.67 -9.92 7.69
CA SER A 161 -22.50 -11.04 7.29
C SER A 161 -23.69 -11.32 8.24
N GLY A 162 -23.66 -10.75 9.44
CA GLY A 162 -24.63 -11.06 10.49
C GLY A 162 -24.45 -12.45 11.13
N MET A 163 -23.37 -13.18 10.79
CA MET A 163 -23.04 -14.45 11.43
C MET A 163 -22.36 -14.21 12.78
N GLU A 164 -22.72 -15.01 13.77
CA GLU A 164 -22.19 -14.89 15.14
C GLU A 164 -20.95 -15.76 15.40
N ARG A 165 -20.49 -16.50 14.40
CA ARG A 165 -19.38 -17.45 14.53
C ARG A 165 -18.50 -17.42 13.30
N ALA A 166 -17.19 -17.67 13.53
CA ALA A 166 -16.24 -17.94 12.49
C ALA A 166 -15.51 -19.27 12.75
N ALA A 167 -15.15 -19.93 11.66
CA ALA A 167 -14.34 -21.14 11.64
C ALA A 167 -13.00 -20.80 11.00
N TYR A 168 -11.95 -20.81 11.79
CA TYR A 168 -10.58 -20.62 11.35
C TYR A 168 -9.95 -21.99 11.10
N LEU A 169 -9.59 -22.28 9.86
CA LEU A 169 -8.91 -23.50 9.48
C LEU A 169 -7.56 -23.16 8.88
N ALA A 170 -6.49 -23.70 9.46
CA ALA A 170 -5.14 -23.43 9.03
C ALA A 170 -4.35 -24.71 8.79
N VAL A 171 -3.45 -24.66 7.78
CA VAL A 171 -2.51 -25.72 7.49
C VAL A 171 -1.08 -25.27 7.75
N CYS A 172 -0.27 -26.12 8.37
CA CYS A 172 1.18 -25.97 8.46
C CYS A 172 1.81 -26.45 7.15
N LYS A 173 2.28 -25.52 6.32
CA LYS A 173 2.90 -25.85 5.02
C LYS A 173 4.21 -26.66 5.09
N ASP A 174 4.74 -26.89 6.31
CA ASP A 174 5.99 -27.63 6.53
C ASP A 174 5.72 -29.07 7.02
N THR A 175 4.50 -29.34 7.58
CA THR A 175 4.15 -30.66 8.16
C THR A 175 2.79 -31.18 7.69
N ASP A 176 2.01 -30.37 6.96
CA ASP A 176 0.62 -30.63 6.56
C ASP A 176 -0.38 -30.83 7.74
N GLU A 177 0.05 -30.54 8.98
CA GLU A 177 -0.86 -30.56 10.13
C GLU A 177 -1.93 -29.46 10.02
N LEU A 178 -3.15 -29.82 10.45
CA LEU A 178 -4.28 -28.91 10.48
C LEU A 178 -4.52 -28.34 11.87
N TYR A 179 -4.96 -27.09 11.92
CA TYR A 179 -5.46 -26.41 13.11
C TYR A 179 -6.85 -25.86 12.84
N PHE A 180 -7.79 -26.12 13.76
CA PHE A 180 -9.14 -25.61 13.70
C PHE A 180 -9.51 -24.89 14.99
N GLU A 181 -10.09 -23.69 14.86
CA GLU A 181 -10.61 -22.94 15.99
C GLU A 181 -11.92 -22.23 15.60
N ARG A 182 -12.90 -22.29 16.49
CA ARG A 182 -14.15 -21.54 16.34
C ARG A 182 -14.09 -20.26 17.15
N LEU A 183 -14.42 -19.15 16.51
CA LEU A 183 -14.45 -17.82 17.13
C LEU A 183 -15.88 -17.33 17.24
N HIS A 184 -16.13 -16.52 18.25
CA HIS A 184 -17.41 -15.85 18.47
C HIS A 184 -17.31 -14.38 18.08
N TYR A 185 -18.45 -13.85 17.64
CA TYR A 185 -18.56 -12.43 17.31
C TYR A 185 -18.47 -11.56 18.56
N ASP A 186 -17.60 -10.56 18.48
CA ASP A 186 -17.41 -9.50 19.48
C ASP A 186 -17.82 -8.17 18.85
N ARG A 187 -19.08 -7.75 19.08
CA ARG A 187 -19.64 -6.52 18.54
C ARG A 187 -18.82 -5.29 18.92
N PRO A 188 -18.46 -5.04 20.20
CA PRO A 188 -17.64 -3.92 20.61
C PRO A 188 -16.33 -3.81 19.84
N GLU A 189 -15.65 -4.93 19.60
CA GLU A 189 -14.38 -4.90 18.87
C GLU A 189 -14.59 -4.63 17.37
N ALA A 190 -15.60 -5.21 16.74
CA ALA A 190 -15.93 -4.89 15.34
C ALA A 190 -16.26 -3.41 15.15
N GLU A 191 -17.07 -2.83 16.03
CA GLU A 191 -17.42 -1.40 16.01
C GLU A 191 -16.18 -0.51 16.24
N LYS A 192 -15.26 -0.89 17.12
CA LYS A 192 -13.98 -0.21 17.35
C LYS A 192 -13.07 -0.27 16.11
N LEU A 193 -13.02 -1.40 15.41
CA LEU A 193 -12.27 -1.55 14.16
C LEU A 193 -12.85 -0.66 13.05
N LEU A 194 -14.17 -0.56 12.92
CA LEU A 194 -14.82 0.33 11.95
C LEU A 194 -14.62 1.81 12.30
N ALA A 195 -14.70 2.17 13.58
CA ALA A 195 -14.40 3.54 14.03
C ALA A 195 -12.93 3.92 13.75
N LYS A 196 -12.00 2.98 13.96
CA LYS A 196 -10.59 3.15 13.58
C LYS A 196 -10.43 3.36 12.08
N ALA A 197 -11.11 2.55 11.27
CA ALA A 197 -11.05 2.63 9.82
C ALA A 197 -11.60 3.97 9.31
N ARG A 198 -12.74 4.42 9.83
CA ARG A 198 -13.34 5.73 9.52
C ARG A 198 -12.37 6.87 9.83
N ALA A 199 -11.78 6.87 11.02
CA ALA A 199 -10.81 7.90 11.42
C ALA A 199 -9.55 7.93 10.52
N ILE A 200 -9.16 6.77 9.93
CA ILE A 200 -8.04 6.70 8.98
C ILE A 200 -8.45 7.25 7.62
N VAL A 201 -9.63 6.89 7.12
CA VAL A 201 -10.15 7.34 5.83
C VAL A 201 -10.36 8.85 5.82
N GLU A 202 -10.94 9.40 6.89
CA GLU A 202 -11.26 10.83 7.02
C GLU A 202 -10.04 11.70 7.35
N ALA A 203 -8.91 11.12 7.75
CA ALA A 203 -7.71 11.88 8.10
C ALA A 203 -7.09 12.56 6.86
N PRO A 204 -6.97 13.91 6.86
CA PRO A 204 -6.39 14.65 5.74
C PRO A 204 -4.86 14.48 5.65
N GLU A 205 -4.23 14.09 6.74
CA GLU A 205 -2.78 13.95 6.88
C GLU A 205 -2.40 12.67 7.64
N PRO A 206 -1.13 12.23 7.57
CA PRO A 206 -0.68 11.01 8.24
C PRO A 206 -0.87 11.08 9.76
N LEU A 207 -1.49 10.05 10.33
CA LEU A 207 -1.66 9.89 11.77
C LEU A 207 -0.32 9.74 12.52
N GLU A 208 -0.35 9.77 13.84
CA GLU A 208 0.85 9.60 14.68
C GLU A 208 1.58 8.29 14.40
N ARG A 209 2.91 8.32 14.53
CA ARG A 209 3.74 7.12 14.42
C ARG A 209 3.49 6.17 15.58
N LEU A 210 3.58 4.89 15.32
CA LEU A 210 3.58 3.87 16.38
C LEU A 210 4.85 3.92 17.22
N SER A 211 5.97 4.29 16.62
CA SER A 211 7.27 4.44 17.27
C SER A 211 8.13 5.43 16.49
N GLU A 212 8.93 6.23 17.20
CA GLU A 212 9.98 7.06 16.60
C GLU A 212 11.29 6.25 16.39
N ASP A 213 11.41 5.10 17.04
CA ASP A 213 12.55 4.20 16.84
C ASP A 213 12.42 3.45 15.50
N THR A 214 13.32 3.77 14.57
CA THR A 214 13.39 3.17 13.23
C THR A 214 13.73 1.67 13.26
N THR A 215 14.26 1.16 14.39
CA THR A 215 14.61 -0.25 14.60
C THR A 215 13.46 -1.05 15.20
N TYR A 216 12.40 -0.39 15.66
CA TYR A 216 11.22 -1.06 16.18
C TYR A 216 10.70 -2.07 15.16
N TYR A 217 10.41 -3.29 15.61
CA TYR A 217 10.21 -4.43 14.68
C TYR A 217 9.08 -4.20 13.65
N GLN A 218 7.97 -3.57 14.04
CA GLN A 218 6.88 -3.26 13.10
C GLN A 218 7.28 -2.19 12.08
N CYS A 219 8.07 -1.18 12.49
CA CYS A 219 8.57 -0.14 11.59
C CYS A 219 9.62 -0.67 10.63
N ARG A 220 10.49 -1.59 11.10
CA ARG A 220 11.55 -2.20 10.28
C ARG A 220 11.00 -2.94 9.05
N PHE A 221 9.86 -3.60 9.18
CA PHE A 221 9.20 -4.36 8.11
C PHE A 221 7.99 -3.66 7.51
N CYS A 222 7.82 -2.36 7.79
CA CYS A 222 6.71 -1.58 7.26
C CYS A 222 6.98 -1.14 5.82
N ASN A 223 6.02 -1.36 4.93
CA ASN A 223 6.12 -0.95 3.53
C ASN A 223 6.28 0.58 3.38
N ALA A 224 5.67 1.36 4.28
CA ALA A 224 5.78 2.82 4.28
C ALA A 224 7.05 3.36 4.99
N ARG A 225 8.02 2.51 5.35
CA ARG A 225 9.23 2.89 6.08
C ARG A 225 9.99 4.02 5.39
N ARG A 226 10.15 3.96 4.06
CA ARG A 226 10.90 4.96 3.28
C ARG A 226 10.34 6.37 3.45
N VAL A 227 9.03 6.52 3.37
CA VAL A 227 8.37 7.82 3.57
C VAL A 227 8.30 8.16 5.07
N CYS A 228 7.90 7.21 5.92
CA CYS A 228 7.66 7.45 7.33
C CYS A 228 8.93 7.78 8.13
N HIS A 229 10.05 7.07 7.88
CA HIS A 229 11.29 7.19 8.68
C HIS A 229 12.51 7.66 7.89
N GLU A 230 12.57 7.39 6.60
CA GLU A 230 13.75 7.71 5.79
C GLU A 230 13.60 9.04 5.03
N LYS A 231 12.54 9.79 5.33
CA LYS A 231 12.28 11.13 4.77
C LYS A 231 12.25 11.15 3.23
N ARG A 232 11.73 10.08 2.62
CA ARG A 232 11.54 10.01 1.17
C ARG A 232 10.17 10.56 0.79
N LEU A 233 10.10 11.27 -0.34
CA LEU A 233 8.81 11.60 -0.95
C LEU A 233 8.17 10.32 -1.51
N PRO A 234 6.83 10.17 -1.41
CA PRO A 234 6.11 9.18 -2.19
C PRO A 234 6.07 9.58 -3.65
N GLU A 235 5.86 8.60 -4.52
CA GLU A 235 5.55 8.87 -5.93
C GLU A 235 4.29 9.74 -6.04
N PRO A 236 4.29 10.81 -6.88
CA PRO A 236 3.14 11.68 -7.03
C PRO A 236 1.92 10.91 -7.57
N SER A 237 0.80 11.02 -6.86
CA SER A 237 -0.46 10.43 -7.27
C SER A 237 -1.62 11.28 -6.73
N CYS A 238 -2.81 11.20 -7.31
CA CYS A 238 -3.92 11.97 -6.75
C CYS A 238 -4.19 11.62 -5.28
N ARG A 239 -3.88 10.39 -4.84
CA ARG A 239 -4.05 10.02 -3.42
C ARG A 239 -3.05 10.68 -2.47
N THR A 240 -1.94 11.21 -2.97
CA THR A 240 -0.96 11.99 -2.20
C THR A 240 -1.14 13.50 -2.34
N CYS A 241 -2.17 13.92 -3.10
CA CYS A 241 -2.49 15.32 -3.38
C CYS A 241 -3.40 15.94 -2.32
N VAL A 242 -3.20 17.22 -2.00
CA VAL A 242 -4.06 18.00 -1.08
C VAL A 242 -5.48 18.16 -1.60
N HIS A 243 -5.68 18.13 -2.93
CA HIS A 243 -6.99 18.36 -3.56
C HIS A 243 -7.86 17.11 -3.62
N SER A 244 -7.34 15.93 -3.26
CA SER A 244 -8.11 14.70 -3.36
C SER A 244 -8.78 14.31 -2.05
N THR A 245 -10.06 14.02 -2.14
CA THR A 245 -10.92 13.66 -1.00
C THR A 245 -11.56 12.30 -1.23
N PRO A 246 -11.48 11.37 -0.26
CA PRO A 246 -12.30 10.17 -0.25
C PRO A 246 -13.73 10.55 0.11
N GLU A 247 -14.68 10.32 -0.78
CA GLU A 247 -16.08 10.65 -0.58
C GLU A 247 -16.81 9.58 0.23
N MET A 248 -17.63 10.00 1.18
CA MET A 248 -18.30 9.08 2.12
C MET A 248 -19.71 8.68 1.67
N ASP A 249 -19.97 8.69 0.36
CA ASP A 249 -21.28 8.42 -0.25
C ASP A 249 -21.63 6.94 -0.45
N GLY A 250 -20.72 6.04 -0.11
CA GLY A 250 -20.92 4.58 -0.19
C GLY A 250 -20.33 3.90 -1.42
N ALA A 251 -19.87 4.69 -2.41
CA ALA A 251 -19.33 4.15 -3.67
C ALA A 251 -17.80 3.99 -3.70
N GLY A 252 -17.08 4.35 -2.61
CA GLY A 252 -15.62 4.35 -2.57
C GLY A 252 -14.98 5.36 -3.51
N ARG A 253 -15.74 6.40 -3.85
CA ARG A 253 -15.40 7.43 -4.81
C ARG A 253 -14.34 8.39 -4.25
N TRP A 254 -13.48 8.89 -5.12
CA TRP A 254 -12.54 9.97 -4.83
C TRP A 254 -12.85 11.16 -5.72
N SER A 255 -12.81 12.37 -5.17
CA SER A 255 -12.98 13.61 -5.92
C SER A 255 -11.72 14.46 -5.89
N CYS A 256 -11.61 15.37 -6.88
CA CYS A 256 -10.59 16.40 -6.95
C CYS A 256 -11.25 17.78 -6.83
N ALA A 257 -10.94 18.52 -5.78
CA ALA A 257 -11.48 19.86 -5.56
C ALA A 257 -10.94 20.88 -6.59
N TYR A 258 -9.68 20.74 -7.02
CA TYR A 258 -9.07 21.66 -7.99
C TYR A 258 -9.69 21.53 -9.38
N HIS A 259 -9.86 20.30 -9.88
CA HIS A 259 -10.49 20.05 -11.18
C HIS A 259 -12.01 19.89 -11.12
N MET A 260 -12.61 19.96 -9.94
CA MET A 260 -14.05 19.80 -9.69
C MET A 260 -14.65 18.55 -10.36
N LYS A 261 -14.00 17.41 -10.19
CA LYS A 261 -14.40 16.13 -10.81
C LYS A 261 -14.12 14.92 -9.94
N ASP A 262 -14.81 13.82 -10.27
CA ASP A 262 -14.47 12.50 -9.73
C ASP A 262 -13.21 11.96 -10.38
N LEU A 263 -12.46 11.20 -9.61
CA LEU A 263 -11.21 10.56 -10.03
C LEU A 263 -11.43 9.07 -10.33
N SER A 264 -11.23 8.66 -11.57
CA SER A 264 -11.14 7.25 -11.93
C SER A 264 -9.96 6.57 -11.22
N ALA A 265 -9.96 5.25 -11.12
CA ALA A 265 -8.85 4.50 -10.52
C ALA A 265 -7.51 4.78 -11.21
N PHE A 266 -7.53 4.95 -12.54
CA PHE A 266 -6.33 5.33 -13.31
C PHE A 266 -5.81 6.71 -12.92
N GLU A 267 -6.68 7.73 -12.88
CA GLU A 267 -6.30 9.09 -12.48
C GLU A 267 -5.79 9.15 -11.04
N GLN A 268 -6.38 8.38 -10.12
CA GLN A 268 -5.90 8.27 -8.76
C GLN A 268 -4.44 7.83 -8.68
N GLY A 269 -3.98 6.95 -9.58
CA GLY A 269 -2.61 6.45 -9.63
C GLY A 269 -1.64 7.34 -10.41
N ALA A 270 -2.12 7.99 -11.47
CA ALA A 270 -1.25 8.74 -12.40
C ALA A 270 -0.80 10.11 -11.85
N GLY A 271 -1.64 10.75 -11.01
CA GLY A 271 -1.41 12.16 -10.66
C GLY A 271 -1.67 13.09 -11.85
N CYS A 272 -1.33 14.38 -11.71
CA CYS A 272 -1.42 15.38 -12.77
C CYS A 272 -0.39 16.49 -12.54
N ASP A 273 -0.23 17.41 -13.52
CA ASP A 273 0.73 18.53 -13.43
C ASP A 273 0.36 19.56 -12.34
N ASP A 274 -0.92 19.63 -11.96
CA ASP A 274 -1.40 20.51 -10.90
C ASP A 274 -1.37 19.84 -9.50
N HIS A 275 -0.68 18.71 -9.38
CA HIS A 275 -0.52 18.02 -8.11
C HIS A 275 0.27 18.84 -7.11
N VAL A 276 -0.27 19.01 -5.91
CA VAL A 276 0.41 19.56 -4.74
C VAL A 276 0.42 18.50 -3.65
N TYR A 277 1.59 18.14 -3.14
CA TYR A 277 1.69 17.15 -2.06
C TYR A 277 0.91 17.58 -0.82
N ILE A 278 0.32 16.61 -0.13
CA ILE A 278 -0.08 16.79 1.27
C ILE A 278 1.17 17.22 2.04
N PRO A 279 1.20 18.41 2.68
CA PRO A 279 2.43 18.98 3.25
C PRO A 279 3.16 18.06 4.22
N ALA A 280 2.44 17.29 5.02
CA ALA A 280 3.00 16.34 5.97
C ALA A 280 3.75 15.14 5.33
N LEU A 281 3.66 14.96 4.00
CA LEU A 281 4.43 13.97 3.25
C LEU A 281 5.77 14.51 2.75
N VAL A 282 5.93 15.83 2.69
CA VAL A 282 7.17 16.46 2.22
C VAL A 282 8.17 16.56 3.37
N PRO A 283 9.39 16.03 3.22
CA PRO A 283 10.37 16.01 4.31
C PRO A 283 11.12 17.35 4.50
N LEU A 284 10.48 18.45 4.16
CA LEU A 284 10.98 19.83 4.27
C LEU A 284 10.09 20.62 5.23
N GLU A 285 10.59 21.74 5.73
CA GLU A 285 9.82 22.60 6.61
C GLU A 285 8.74 23.34 5.83
N PHE A 286 7.47 23.00 6.07
CA PHE A 286 6.32 23.68 5.47
C PHE A 286 6.15 25.09 6.08
N LYS A 287 5.97 26.10 5.23
CA LYS A 287 5.83 27.51 5.64
C LYS A 287 4.47 28.13 5.31
N GLY A 288 3.75 27.55 4.39
CA GLY A 288 2.44 28.04 3.96
C GLY A 288 2.12 27.63 2.54
N GLY A 289 1.12 28.26 1.97
CA GLY A 289 0.73 28.02 0.59
C GLY A 289 -0.34 29.00 0.13
N ASP A 290 -0.61 28.98 -1.16
CA ASP A 290 -1.66 29.75 -1.80
C ASP A 290 -2.57 28.80 -2.59
N ALA A 291 -3.82 28.69 -2.14
CA ALA A 291 -4.80 27.83 -2.79
C ALA A 291 -5.19 28.34 -4.19
N ASP A 292 -5.27 29.65 -4.37
CA ASP A 292 -5.62 30.28 -5.67
C ASP A 292 -4.46 30.12 -6.67
N GLY A 293 -3.22 30.25 -6.18
CA GLY A 293 -2.00 30.03 -6.94
C GLY A 293 -1.62 28.55 -7.11
N ASN A 294 -2.29 27.65 -6.42
CA ASN A 294 -2.03 26.20 -6.40
C ASN A 294 -0.59 25.84 -6.09
N TRP A 295 -0.06 26.34 -4.97
CA TRP A 295 1.30 25.99 -4.51
C TRP A 295 1.42 25.94 -2.99
N ALA A 296 2.39 25.17 -2.53
CA ALA A 296 2.82 25.08 -1.14
C ALA A 296 4.32 25.44 -1.02
N GLU A 297 4.69 26.24 0.00
CA GLU A 297 6.06 26.70 0.25
C GLU A 297 6.75 25.83 1.30
N TYR A 298 7.96 25.46 0.98
CA TYR A 298 8.88 24.72 1.85
C TYR A 298 10.23 25.41 1.92
N HIS A 299 10.93 25.24 3.06
CA HIS A 299 12.31 25.68 3.21
C HIS A 299 13.26 24.47 3.25
N LEU A 300 14.32 24.57 2.46
CA LEU A 300 15.48 23.68 2.55
C LEU A 300 16.27 23.95 3.85
N PRO A 301 17.16 23.04 4.29
CA PRO A 301 17.96 23.24 5.50
C PRO A 301 18.88 24.49 5.45
N ASP A 302 19.22 24.98 4.28
CA ASP A 302 20.01 26.21 4.08
C ASP A 302 19.17 27.50 4.05
N GLY A 303 17.85 27.36 4.21
CA GLY A 303 16.90 28.47 4.18
C GLY A 303 16.37 28.82 2.77
N THR A 304 16.81 28.12 1.73
CA THR A 304 16.29 28.35 0.37
C THR A 304 14.82 27.97 0.30
N GLN A 305 14.03 28.87 -0.32
CA GLN A 305 12.59 28.66 -0.54
C GLN A 305 12.34 27.81 -1.78
N VAL A 306 11.44 26.85 -1.67
CA VAL A 306 10.98 25.98 -2.75
C VAL A 306 9.46 25.91 -2.74
N HIS A 307 8.83 26.15 -3.87
CA HIS A 307 7.38 26.00 -4.01
C HIS A 307 7.06 24.71 -4.77
N ASN A 308 6.16 23.90 -4.22
CA ASN A 308 5.56 22.74 -4.89
C ASN A 308 4.19 23.14 -5.43
N GLY A 309 3.98 22.99 -6.70
CA GLY A 309 2.69 23.32 -7.32
C GLY A 309 2.74 23.41 -8.83
N THR A 310 1.76 24.10 -9.39
CA THR A 310 1.68 24.28 -10.84
C THR A 310 2.92 25.02 -11.36
N PRO A 311 3.68 24.48 -12.33
CA PRO A 311 4.96 25.04 -12.77
C PRO A 311 4.89 26.47 -13.33
N LYS A 312 3.72 26.92 -13.76
CA LYS A 312 3.49 28.23 -14.38
C LYS A 312 3.81 29.45 -13.49
N HIS A 313 3.93 29.24 -12.18
CA HIS A 313 4.15 30.32 -11.21
C HIS A 313 5.54 30.27 -10.54
N GLY A 314 6.53 29.68 -11.19
CA GLY A 314 7.86 29.52 -10.61
C GLY A 314 7.94 28.38 -9.59
N SER A 315 6.87 27.63 -9.41
CA SER A 315 6.83 26.44 -8.57
C SER A 315 7.42 25.23 -9.29
N TYR A 316 7.84 24.25 -8.54
CA TYR A 316 8.25 22.95 -9.04
C TYR A 316 7.07 21.99 -8.97
N SER A 317 6.86 21.21 -10.03
CA SER A 317 5.89 20.10 -9.99
C SER A 317 6.30 19.08 -8.94
N SER A 318 5.33 18.30 -8.48
CA SER A 318 5.62 17.22 -7.55
C SER A 318 6.54 16.14 -8.15
N ALA A 319 6.49 15.94 -9.46
CA ALA A 319 7.42 15.05 -10.17
C ALA A 319 8.87 15.57 -10.11
N GLU A 320 9.08 16.88 -10.28
CA GLU A 320 10.39 17.50 -10.13
C GLU A 320 10.92 17.41 -8.70
N LEU A 321 10.08 17.64 -7.68
CA LEU A 321 10.46 17.41 -6.29
C LEU A 321 10.86 15.95 -6.04
N TYR A 322 10.06 15.02 -6.55
CA TYR A 322 10.34 13.60 -6.43
C TYR A 322 11.68 13.24 -7.09
N ALA A 323 11.97 13.75 -8.29
CA ALA A 323 13.22 13.54 -8.99
C ALA A 323 14.42 14.13 -8.25
N ALA A 324 14.25 15.28 -7.60
CA ALA A 324 15.33 16.00 -6.91
C ALA A 324 15.66 15.44 -5.51
N GLN A 325 14.85 14.56 -4.95
CA GLN A 325 15.01 14.13 -3.55
C GLN A 325 16.33 13.42 -3.25
N ASP A 326 16.92 12.68 -4.21
CA ASP A 326 18.18 11.97 -4.04
C ASP A 326 19.37 12.90 -3.89
N SER A 327 19.31 14.09 -4.49
CA SER A 327 20.29 15.17 -4.30
C SER A 327 20.08 15.95 -3.00
N GLY A 328 19.12 15.59 -2.16
CA GLY A 328 18.68 16.40 -1.02
C GLY A 328 18.03 17.71 -1.46
N PHE A 329 17.37 17.69 -2.62
CA PHE A 329 16.72 18.83 -3.30
C PHE A 329 17.69 19.90 -3.84
N LYS A 330 18.98 19.68 -3.78
CA LYS A 330 19.97 20.64 -4.29
C LYS A 330 19.84 20.89 -5.80
N ALA A 331 19.41 19.87 -6.55
CA ALA A 331 19.16 20.00 -7.98
C ALA A 331 18.16 21.12 -8.32
N LEU A 332 17.21 21.43 -7.45
CA LEU A 332 16.21 22.49 -7.66
C LEU A 332 16.83 23.89 -7.63
N THR A 333 17.94 24.08 -6.94
CA THR A 333 18.57 25.38 -6.70
C THR A 333 19.80 25.65 -7.60
N LEU A 334 20.17 24.69 -8.46
CA LEU A 334 21.29 24.87 -9.39
C LEU A 334 20.94 25.92 -10.45
N GLU A 335 21.77 26.94 -10.60
CA GLU A 335 21.61 28.01 -11.62
C GLU A 335 21.39 27.45 -13.03
N PHE A 336 22.08 26.36 -13.36
CA PHE A 336 21.95 25.69 -14.65
C PHE A 336 20.53 25.08 -14.83
N VAL A 337 19.97 24.46 -13.81
CA VAL A 337 18.60 23.90 -13.87
C VAL A 337 17.56 25.01 -14.02
N GLN A 338 17.75 26.11 -13.29
CA GLN A 338 16.86 27.27 -13.41
C GLN A 338 16.98 27.91 -14.80
N TYR A 339 18.20 28.01 -15.35
CA TYR A 339 18.42 28.45 -16.70
C TYR A 339 17.70 27.57 -17.74
N LEU A 340 17.86 26.26 -17.66
CA LEU A 340 17.17 25.32 -18.57
C LEU A 340 15.63 25.46 -18.51
N ARG A 341 15.07 25.58 -17.32
CA ARG A 341 13.62 25.81 -17.15
C ARG A 341 13.18 27.12 -17.81
N ALA A 342 13.90 28.20 -17.55
CA ALA A 342 13.53 29.53 -18.03
C ALA A 342 13.66 29.67 -19.55
N GLN A 343 14.69 29.05 -20.15
CA GLN A 343 15.03 29.24 -21.56
C GLN A 343 14.49 28.14 -22.48
N MET A 344 14.39 26.91 -21.99
CA MET A 344 14.05 25.74 -22.80
C MET A 344 12.72 25.09 -22.41
N GLY A 345 12.07 25.56 -21.34
CA GLY A 345 10.85 24.93 -20.82
C GLY A 345 11.07 23.49 -20.30
N GLY A 346 12.32 23.14 -19.98
CA GLY A 346 12.68 21.81 -19.49
C GLY A 346 12.14 21.53 -18.08
N THR A 347 11.84 20.27 -17.79
CA THR A 347 11.47 19.77 -16.46
C THR A 347 12.53 18.81 -15.96
N LEU A 348 12.61 18.67 -14.62
CA LEU A 348 13.48 17.68 -14.00
C LEU A 348 12.78 16.31 -14.03
N GLU A 349 13.48 15.32 -14.56
CA GLU A 349 13.02 13.93 -14.52
C GLU A 349 13.94 13.10 -13.62
N ALA A 350 13.40 12.05 -13.00
CA ALA A 350 14.21 11.10 -12.26
C ALA A 350 15.15 10.37 -13.24
N SER A 351 16.46 10.47 -12.98
CA SER A 351 17.44 9.70 -13.76
C SER A 351 17.30 8.21 -13.46
N SER A 352 17.23 7.41 -14.51
CA SER A 352 17.37 5.94 -14.42
C SER A 352 18.84 5.50 -14.34
N ALA A 353 19.79 6.44 -14.31
CA ALA A 353 21.22 6.16 -14.26
C ALA A 353 21.62 5.73 -12.85
N GLU A 354 22.12 4.51 -12.73
CA GLU A 354 22.65 3.91 -11.48
C GLU A 354 24.01 4.52 -11.06
N ASP A 355 24.56 5.51 -11.79
CA ASP A 355 25.93 6.01 -11.58
C ASP A 355 25.96 7.54 -11.37
N PRO A 356 26.36 8.03 -10.17
CA PRO A 356 26.55 9.46 -9.90
C PRO A 356 27.67 10.11 -10.76
N ASP A 357 28.62 9.32 -11.28
CA ASP A 357 29.73 9.82 -12.09
C ASP A 357 29.31 10.22 -13.51
N ASP A 358 28.13 9.81 -13.96
CA ASP A 358 27.59 10.18 -15.28
C ASP A 358 27.18 11.65 -15.38
N TRP A 359 26.97 12.30 -14.25
CA TRP A 359 26.62 13.72 -14.14
C TRP A 359 27.75 14.64 -14.60
N GLU A 360 29.03 14.33 -14.32
CA GLU A 360 30.18 15.09 -14.80
C GLU A 360 30.41 14.87 -16.29
N SER A 361 30.11 13.68 -16.80
CA SER A 361 30.15 13.38 -18.24
C SER A 361 29.06 14.14 -19.01
N LEU A 362 27.86 14.26 -18.44
CA LEU A 362 26.75 15.03 -19.02
C LEU A 362 27.09 16.54 -19.07
N LYS A 363 27.64 17.09 -17.99
CA LYS A 363 28.11 18.50 -17.95
C LYS A 363 29.14 18.80 -19.03
N ALA A 364 30.06 17.86 -19.30
CA ALA A 364 31.09 18.01 -20.30
C ALA A 364 30.55 17.94 -21.74
N SER A 365 29.39 17.39 -21.96
CA SER A 365 28.76 17.23 -23.28
C SER A 365 27.76 18.33 -23.65
N LEU A 366 27.40 19.20 -22.70
CA LEU A 366 26.44 20.28 -22.94
C LEU A 366 27.15 21.57 -23.38
N PRO A 367 26.60 22.32 -24.36
CA PRO A 367 27.20 23.60 -24.78
C PRO A 367 27.16 24.61 -23.64
N LEU A 368 28.31 25.23 -23.36
CA LEU A 368 28.41 26.27 -22.34
C LEU A 368 27.51 27.48 -22.67
N PRO A 369 26.94 28.17 -21.66
CA PRO A 369 26.15 29.37 -21.87
C PRO A 369 27.03 30.44 -22.53
N GLY A 370 26.80 30.73 -23.82
CA GLY A 370 27.52 31.73 -24.57
C GLY A 370 28.00 31.31 -25.95
N GLU A 371 28.07 30.02 -26.27
CA GLU A 371 28.38 29.55 -27.62
C GLU A 371 27.11 29.43 -28.45
N ARG A 372 26.76 30.50 -29.16
CA ARG A 372 25.74 30.43 -30.22
C ARG A 372 26.34 29.65 -31.37
N ALA A 373 25.63 28.62 -31.82
CA ALA A 373 25.93 28.01 -33.10
C ALA A 373 25.89 29.09 -34.20
N ALA A 374 27.00 29.21 -34.91
CA ALA A 374 27.10 30.04 -36.10
C ALA A 374 26.41 29.33 -37.30
#